data_bb27f03457f7aad262e7371bb49e4bfe
#
_entry.id   bb27f03457f7aad262e7371bb49e4bfe
#
_cell.length_a   1.000
_cell.length_b   1.000
_cell.length_c   1.000
_cell.angle_alpha   90.00
_cell.angle_beta   90.00
_cell.angle_gamma   90.00
#
_symmetry.space_group_name_H-M   'P 1'
#
loop_
_entity.id
_entity.type
_entity.pdbx_description
1 polymer ?
#
loop_
_entity_poly.entity_id
_entity_poly.type
_entity_poly.pdbx_seq_one_letter_code
_entity_poly.pdbx_strand_id
1 'polypeptide(L)'
;MSANNPYFVEVVESHELIQQWFANTSASETLCEQLLSHFSPAFTMVGMSGMQLNYPAVCAFFRANGGAKAGLSIEVSEMTIIAEWENGAVVSYKETQTQPEQPKTVRFSTAVFEKDSQGKVLWRHLHETAAHL
;
A
#
# COMPACT_ATOMS: atom_id res chain seq x y z
N MET A 1 12.61 -14.94 11.57
CA MET A 1 11.18 -14.94 11.93
C MET A 1 10.42 -14.04 11.00
N SER A 2 9.37 -14.57 10.37
CA SER A 2 8.58 -13.81 9.41
C SER A 2 7.93 -12.57 10.04
N ALA A 3 7.58 -12.63 11.33
CA ALA A 3 6.96 -11.50 12.02
C ALA A 3 7.85 -10.25 12.04
N ASN A 4 9.16 -10.41 11.89
CA ASN A 4 10.13 -9.31 11.91
C ASN A 4 10.70 -9.00 10.52
N ASN A 5 10.15 -9.62 9.49
CA ASN A 5 10.61 -9.37 8.13
C ASN A 5 10.33 -7.91 7.77
N PRO A 6 11.34 -7.14 7.34
CA PRO A 6 11.15 -5.71 7.10
C PRO A 6 10.15 -5.42 5.98
N TYR A 7 10.00 -6.31 5.03
CA TYR A 7 9.05 -6.12 3.94
C TYR A 7 7.61 -6.34 4.42
N PHE A 8 7.38 -7.32 5.31
CA PHE A 8 6.07 -7.52 5.90
C PHE A 8 5.70 -6.34 6.81
N VAL A 9 6.66 -5.84 7.58
CA VAL A 9 6.44 -4.65 8.41
C VAL A 9 6.04 -3.48 7.53
N GLU A 10 6.73 -3.30 6.40
CA GLU A 10 6.40 -2.21 5.47
C GLU A 10 4.98 -2.34 4.90
N VAL A 11 4.55 -3.55 4.54
CA VAL A 11 3.18 -3.77 4.06
C VAL A 11 2.17 -3.34 5.12
N VAL A 12 2.37 -3.76 6.36
CA VAL A 12 1.43 -3.45 7.46
C VAL A 12 1.43 -1.96 7.75
N GLU A 13 2.60 -1.35 7.93
CA GLU A 13 2.70 0.05 8.35
C GLU A 13 2.17 1.01 7.29
N SER A 14 2.47 0.76 6.02
CA SER A 14 1.98 1.63 4.97
C SER A 14 0.47 1.54 4.83
N HIS A 15 -0.12 0.36 5.02
CA HIS A 15 -1.57 0.22 4.97
C HIS A 15 -2.26 0.85 6.18
N GLU A 16 -1.60 0.88 7.34
CA GLU A 16 -2.12 1.65 8.48
C GLU A 16 -2.18 3.15 8.15
N LEU A 17 -1.14 3.68 7.50
CA LEU A 17 -1.14 5.09 7.08
C LEU A 17 -2.21 5.36 6.03
N ILE A 18 -2.37 4.45 5.06
CA ILE A 18 -3.41 4.56 4.04
C ILE A 18 -4.79 4.60 4.70
N GLN A 19 -5.04 3.70 5.65
CA GLN A 19 -6.31 3.67 6.37
C GLN A 19 -6.56 4.98 7.11
N GLN A 20 -5.57 5.47 7.86
CA GLN A 20 -5.70 6.73 8.59
C GLN A 20 -5.99 7.89 7.65
N TRP A 21 -5.31 7.93 6.50
CA TRP A 21 -5.48 9.01 5.55
C TRP A 21 -6.88 9.03 4.92
N PHE A 22 -7.36 7.88 4.46
CA PHE A 22 -8.68 7.80 3.81
C PHE A 22 -9.83 7.88 4.81
N ALA A 23 -9.66 7.32 6.00
CA ALA A 23 -10.76 7.21 6.97
C ALA A 23 -11.02 8.50 7.74
N ASN A 24 -10.04 9.40 7.81
CA ASN A 24 -10.10 10.55 8.71
C ASN A 24 -10.20 11.86 7.92
N THR A 25 -11.36 12.52 8.00
CA THR A 25 -11.58 13.80 7.33
C THR A 25 -10.73 14.93 7.91
N SER A 26 -10.16 14.74 9.10
CA SER A 26 -9.31 15.72 9.77
C SER A 26 -7.82 15.39 9.65
N ALA A 27 -7.45 14.43 8.80
CA ALA A 27 -6.06 14.03 8.65
C ALA A 27 -5.22 15.19 8.13
N SER A 28 -4.03 15.36 8.70
CA SER A 28 -3.14 16.47 8.36
C SER A 28 -2.35 16.20 7.08
N GLU A 29 -1.89 17.28 6.43
CA GLU A 29 -0.99 17.15 5.29
C GLU A 29 0.30 16.40 5.65
N THR A 30 0.75 16.52 6.89
CA THR A 30 1.92 15.80 7.39
C THR A 30 1.72 14.29 7.28
N LEU A 31 0.52 13.80 7.60
CA LEU A 31 0.21 12.38 7.45
C LEU A 31 0.30 11.94 5.99
N CYS A 32 -0.21 12.75 5.06
CA CYS A 32 -0.13 12.44 3.64
C CYS A 32 1.33 12.39 3.17
N GLU A 33 2.14 13.37 3.55
CA GLU A 33 3.55 13.39 3.15
C GLU A 33 4.31 12.22 3.77
N GLN A 34 3.98 11.83 5.00
CA GLN A 34 4.56 10.64 5.62
C GLN A 34 4.22 9.39 4.82
N LEU A 35 2.95 9.24 4.42
CA LEU A 35 2.53 8.11 3.58
C LEU A 35 3.31 8.10 2.27
N LEU A 36 3.39 9.23 1.58
CA LEU A 36 4.06 9.31 0.27
C LEU A 36 5.56 9.01 0.36
N SER A 37 6.18 9.24 1.53
CA SER A 37 7.60 8.96 1.72
C SER A 37 7.92 7.47 1.70
N HIS A 38 6.92 6.60 1.78
CA HIS A 38 7.11 5.15 1.69
C HIS A 38 7.29 4.66 0.26
N PHE A 39 7.03 5.51 -0.74
CA PHE A 39 7.13 5.12 -2.15
C PHE A 39 8.41 5.62 -2.77
N SER A 40 9.04 4.77 -3.59
CA SER A 40 10.16 5.19 -4.42
C SER A 40 9.71 6.28 -5.39
N PRO A 41 10.54 7.28 -5.69
CA PRO A 41 10.22 8.24 -6.75
C PRO A 41 10.01 7.59 -8.13
N ALA A 42 10.49 6.35 -8.29
CA ALA A 42 10.29 5.57 -9.52
C ALA A 42 9.09 4.62 -9.43
N PHE A 43 8.26 4.76 -8.40
CA PHE A 43 7.12 3.87 -8.17
C PHE A 43 6.16 3.87 -9.34
N THR A 44 5.67 2.66 -9.68
CA THR A 44 4.61 2.46 -10.67
C THR A 44 3.61 1.45 -10.12
N MET A 45 2.36 1.53 -10.57
CA MET A 45 1.39 0.52 -10.19
C MET A 45 0.36 0.27 -11.28
N VAL A 46 -0.26 -0.91 -11.19
CA VAL A 46 -1.45 -1.26 -11.96
C VAL A 46 -2.55 -1.54 -10.95
N GLY A 47 -3.59 -0.74 -10.97
CA GLY A 47 -4.73 -0.89 -10.07
C GLY A 47 -5.69 -1.98 -10.54
N MET A 48 -6.70 -2.27 -9.71
CA MET A 48 -7.66 -3.34 -9.98
C MET A 48 -8.43 -3.16 -11.27
N SER A 49 -8.59 -1.93 -11.75
CA SER A 49 -9.28 -1.64 -13.00
C SER A 49 -8.36 -1.68 -14.23
N GLY A 50 -7.08 -2.01 -14.02
CA GLY A 50 -6.08 -1.98 -15.08
C GLY A 50 -5.47 -0.59 -15.30
N MET A 51 -5.83 0.38 -14.47
CA MET A 51 -5.26 1.73 -14.58
C MET A 51 -3.80 1.73 -14.18
N GLN A 52 -2.94 2.31 -15.04
CA GLN A 52 -1.51 2.39 -14.77
C GLN A 52 -1.19 3.78 -14.24
N LEU A 53 -0.45 3.82 -13.11
CA LEU A 53 -0.09 5.06 -12.45
C LEU A 53 1.41 5.08 -12.19
N ASN A 54 2.03 6.25 -12.37
CA ASN A 54 3.41 6.49 -11.94
C ASN A 54 3.41 7.22 -10.60
N TYR A 55 4.58 7.49 -10.05
CA TYR A 55 4.70 8.14 -8.74
C TYR A 55 3.97 9.49 -8.68
N PRO A 56 4.17 10.44 -9.64
CA PRO A 56 3.42 11.71 -9.57
C PRO A 56 1.90 11.52 -9.57
N ALA A 57 1.39 10.56 -10.34
CA ALA A 57 -0.05 10.29 -10.38
C ALA A 57 -0.55 9.72 -9.06
N VAL A 58 0.22 8.84 -8.43
CA VAL A 58 -0.13 8.29 -7.12
C VAL A 58 -0.14 9.38 -6.06
N CYS A 59 0.86 10.27 -6.07
CA CYS A 59 0.89 11.40 -5.14
C CYS A 59 -0.35 12.29 -5.30
N ALA A 60 -0.70 12.61 -6.55
CA ALA A 60 -1.89 13.44 -6.82
C ALA A 60 -3.16 12.75 -6.34
N PHE A 61 -3.27 11.45 -6.55
CA PHE A 61 -4.42 10.67 -6.11
C PHE A 61 -4.58 10.73 -4.59
N PHE A 62 -3.52 10.45 -3.84
CA PHE A 62 -3.61 10.48 -2.38
C PHE A 62 -3.92 11.89 -1.88
N ARG A 63 -3.25 12.92 -2.39
CA ARG A 63 -3.50 14.29 -1.96
C ARG A 63 -4.94 14.73 -2.18
N ALA A 64 -5.56 14.26 -3.26
CA ALA A 64 -6.94 14.63 -3.60
C ALA A 64 -8.00 13.87 -2.80
N ASN A 65 -7.64 12.79 -2.10
CA ASN A 65 -8.62 11.86 -1.54
C ASN A 65 -8.52 11.69 -0.01
N GLY A 66 -7.94 12.65 0.70
CA GLY A 66 -7.92 12.61 2.17
C GLY A 66 -9.34 12.60 2.72
N GLY A 67 -9.64 11.65 3.61
CA GLY A 67 -10.95 11.53 4.21
C GLY A 67 -12.04 10.99 3.28
N ALA A 68 -11.68 10.55 2.08
CA ALA A 68 -12.67 10.13 1.07
C ALA A 68 -13.40 8.84 1.42
N LYS A 69 -12.90 8.07 2.39
CA LYS A 69 -13.46 6.77 2.76
C LYS A 69 -13.67 6.71 4.27
N ALA A 70 -14.60 7.50 4.76
CA ALA A 70 -14.90 7.57 6.19
C ALA A 70 -15.21 6.17 6.74
N GLY A 71 -14.59 5.82 7.87
CA GLY A 71 -14.79 4.54 8.52
C GLY A 71 -14.07 3.36 7.84
N LEU A 72 -13.19 3.63 6.88
CA LEU A 72 -12.44 2.56 6.21
C LEU A 72 -11.60 1.77 7.21
N SER A 73 -11.67 0.44 7.11
CA SER A 73 -10.79 -0.49 7.81
C SER A 73 -10.08 -1.35 6.78
N ILE A 74 -8.76 -1.46 6.89
CA ILE A 74 -7.93 -2.27 6.00
C ILE A 74 -7.26 -3.38 6.80
N GLU A 75 -7.40 -4.61 6.33
CA GLU A 75 -6.70 -5.76 6.90
C GLU A 75 -5.81 -6.36 5.82
N VAL A 76 -4.53 -6.57 6.14
CA VAL A 76 -3.60 -7.28 5.25
C VAL A 76 -3.30 -8.64 5.87
N SER A 77 -3.26 -9.66 5.03
CA SER A 77 -3.08 -11.04 5.48
C SER A 77 -2.41 -11.84 4.36
N GLU A 78 -2.07 -13.10 4.66
CA GLU A 78 -1.49 -14.03 3.71
C GLU A 78 -0.23 -13.46 3.03
N MET A 79 0.59 -12.76 3.80
CA MET A 79 1.84 -12.19 3.29
C MET A 79 2.85 -13.29 3.00
N THR A 80 3.43 -13.27 1.81
CA THR A 80 4.39 -14.27 1.36
C THR A 80 5.55 -13.60 0.63
N ILE A 81 6.78 -13.98 0.94
CA ILE A 81 7.94 -13.57 0.16
C ILE A 81 8.00 -14.48 -1.07
N ILE A 82 7.83 -13.90 -2.25
CA ILE A 82 7.96 -14.64 -3.50
C ILE A 82 9.43 -14.76 -3.89
N ALA A 83 10.18 -13.67 -3.73
CA ALA A 83 11.60 -13.64 -4.01
C ALA A 83 12.23 -12.54 -3.18
N GLU A 84 13.47 -12.74 -2.77
CA GLU A 84 14.18 -11.76 -1.96
C GLU A 84 15.65 -11.73 -2.37
N TRP A 85 16.23 -10.53 -2.40
CA TRP A 85 17.65 -10.33 -2.68
C TRP A 85 18.19 -9.28 -1.72
N GLU A 86 19.46 -8.94 -1.86
CA GLU A 86 20.12 -8.07 -0.86
C GLU A 86 19.37 -6.75 -0.65
N ASN A 87 18.91 -6.12 -1.73
CA ASN A 87 18.33 -4.78 -1.64
C ASN A 87 16.85 -4.73 -2.03
N GLY A 88 16.14 -5.84 -1.97
CA GLY A 88 14.74 -5.82 -2.32
C GLY A 88 14.04 -7.15 -2.20
N ALA A 89 12.75 -7.14 -2.54
CA ALA A 89 11.93 -8.34 -2.48
C ALA A 89 10.67 -8.18 -3.33
N VAL A 90 10.09 -9.31 -3.69
CA VAL A 90 8.74 -9.39 -4.23
C VAL A 90 7.87 -10.06 -3.18
N VAL A 91 6.79 -9.41 -2.79
CA VAL A 91 5.88 -9.87 -1.74
C VAL A 91 4.47 -9.94 -2.29
N SER A 92 3.76 -11.03 -2.00
CA SER A 92 2.32 -11.08 -2.28
C SER A 92 1.56 -10.99 -0.96
N TYR A 93 0.35 -10.44 -1.02
CA TYR A 93 -0.51 -10.38 0.15
C TYR A 93 -1.97 -10.21 -0.27
N LYS A 94 -2.84 -10.46 0.68
CA LYS A 94 -4.28 -10.26 0.53
C LYS A 94 -4.67 -9.01 1.30
N GLU A 95 -5.47 -8.16 0.68
CA GLU A 95 -5.98 -6.95 1.32
C GLU A 95 -7.49 -6.98 1.35
N THR A 96 -8.07 -6.79 2.54
CA THR A 96 -9.51 -6.73 2.73
C THR A 96 -9.85 -5.32 3.19
N GLN A 97 -10.77 -4.66 2.50
CA GLN A 97 -11.25 -3.34 2.86
C GLN A 97 -12.72 -3.40 3.26
N THR A 98 -13.05 -2.74 4.36
CA THR A 98 -14.40 -2.68 4.89
C THR A 98 -14.75 -1.22 5.16
N GLN A 99 -15.93 -0.80 4.71
CA GLN A 99 -16.48 0.52 5.00
C GLN A 99 -17.90 0.35 5.52
N PRO A 100 -18.39 1.27 6.41
CA PRO A 100 -19.76 1.19 6.89
C PRO A 100 -20.77 1.17 5.74
N GLU A 101 -21.72 0.24 5.82
CA GLU A 101 -22.83 0.13 4.86
C GLU A 101 -22.39 -0.17 3.42
N GLN A 102 -21.16 -0.63 3.23
CA GLN A 102 -20.62 -1.00 1.93
C GLN A 102 -20.25 -2.48 1.92
N PRO A 103 -20.34 -3.16 0.78
CA PRO A 103 -19.83 -4.51 0.69
C PRO A 103 -18.33 -4.56 0.94
N LYS A 104 -17.89 -5.59 1.63
CA LYS A 104 -16.46 -5.86 1.83
C LYS A 104 -15.81 -6.14 0.48
N THR A 105 -14.63 -5.56 0.25
CA THR A 105 -13.85 -5.84 -0.96
C THR A 105 -12.57 -6.58 -0.59
N VAL A 106 -12.15 -7.48 -1.46
CA VAL A 106 -10.93 -8.27 -1.28
C VAL A 106 -10.12 -8.19 -2.56
N ARG A 107 -8.80 -8.00 -2.41
CA ARG A 107 -7.88 -8.00 -3.54
C ARG A 107 -6.62 -8.76 -3.18
N PHE A 108 -6.01 -9.35 -4.19
CA PHE A 108 -4.67 -9.90 -4.08
C PHE A 108 -3.69 -8.96 -4.74
N SER A 109 -2.56 -8.79 -4.11
CA SER A 109 -1.56 -7.82 -4.53
C SER A 109 -0.18 -8.44 -4.60
N THR A 110 0.60 -8.00 -5.57
CA THR A 110 2.01 -8.33 -5.69
C THR A 110 2.79 -7.03 -5.68
N ALA A 111 3.72 -6.90 -4.76
CA ALA A 111 4.50 -5.69 -4.58
C ALA A 111 5.98 -5.96 -4.75
N VAL A 112 6.68 -5.05 -5.39
CA VAL A 112 8.14 -5.05 -5.49
C VAL A 112 8.66 -3.96 -4.57
N PHE A 113 9.57 -4.34 -3.68
CA PHE A 113 10.22 -3.41 -2.76
C PHE A 113 11.69 -3.29 -3.08
N GLU A 114 12.25 -2.13 -2.77
CA GLU A 114 13.70 -1.94 -2.83
C GLU A 114 14.15 -1.14 -1.60
N LYS A 115 15.40 -1.35 -1.19
CA LYS A 115 16.00 -0.57 -0.12
C LYS A 115 16.79 0.57 -0.74
N ASP A 116 16.67 1.76 -0.15
CA ASP A 116 17.50 2.88 -0.57
C ASP A 116 18.91 2.77 0.02
N SER A 117 19.75 3.78 -0.22
CA SER A 117 21.13 3.78 0.23
C SER A 117 21.28 3.74 1.76
N GLN A 118 20.22 4.05 2.49
CA GLN A 118 20.20 4.04 3.96
C GLN A 118 19.48 2.83 4.53
N GLY A 119 19.12 1.88 3.66
CA GLY A 119 18.43 0.66 4.08
C GLY A 119 16.95 0.80 4.29
N LYS A 120 16.35 1.95 3.94
CA LYS A 120 14.91 2.15 4.06
C LYS A 120 14.19 1.36 2.96
N VAL A 121 13.15 0.62 3.35
CA VAL A 121 12.32 -0.15 2.40
C VAL A 121 11.34 0.80 1.74
N LEU A 122 11.31 0.79 0.41
CA LEU A 122 10.42 1.63 -0.38
C LEU A 122 9.62 0.76 -1.35
N TRP A 123 8.35 1.15 -1.58
CA TRP A 123 7.53 0.52 -2.61
C TRP A 123 8.03 0.92 -3.98
N ARG A 124 8.39 -0.06 -4.81
CA ARG A 124 8.87 0.18 -6.17
C ARG A 124 7.81 -0.09 -7.22
N HIS A 125 6.95 -1.10 -6.98
CA HIS A 125 5.87 -1.44 -7.90
C HIS A 125 4.77 -2.19 -7.16
N LEU A 126 3.54 -2.00 -7.60
CA LEU A 126 2.37 -2.68 -7.04
C LEU A 126 1.44 -3.09 -8.17
N HIS A 127 0.96 -4.32 -8.15
CA HIS A 127 -0.09 -4.79 -9.05
C HIS A 127 -1.21 -5.40 -8.21
N GLU A 128 -2.43 -4.95 -8.44
CA GLU A 128 -3.60 -5.40 -7.67
C GLU A 128 -4.60 -6.09 -8.56
N THR A 129 -5.23 -7.14 -8.04
CA THR A 129 -6.28 -7.89 -8.75
C THR A 129 -7.43 -8.13 -7.78
N ALA A 130 -8.66 -7.80 -8.21
CA ALA A 130 -9.84 -8.07 -7.40
C ALA A 130 -10.04 -9.57 -7.26
N ALA A 131 -10.32 -10.01 -6.03
CA ALA A 131 -10.61 -11.42 -5.78
C ALA A 131 -12.05 -11.71 -6.13
N HIS A 132 -12.28 -12.82 -6.82
CA HIS A 132 -13.62 -13.34 -7.08
C HIS A 132 -13.91 -14.41 -6.03
N LEU A 133 -14.85 -14.13 -5.17
CA LEU A 133 -15.22 -15.02 -4.06
C LEU A 133 -16.52 -15.76 -4.37
#